data_2e851b22d369ecf16d0abfe543539e83
#
_entry.id   2e851b22d369ecf16d0abfe543539e83
#
_cell.length_a   1.000
_cell.length_b   1.000
_cell.length_c   1.000
_cell.angle_alpha   90.00
_cell.angle_beta   90.00
_cell.angle_gamma   90.00
#
_symmetry.space_group_name_H-M   'P 1'
#
loop_
_entity.id
_entity.type
_entity.pdbx_description
1 polymer ?
#
loop_
_entity_poly.entity_id
_entity_poly.type
_entity_poly.pdbx_seq_one_letter_code
_entity_poly.pdbx_strand_id
1 'polypeptide(L)'
;VFWAAGKLYALKAAHMPAVMVDLDLIVWKNIGEYIAGTDICAIHREGIYPDVYPGRDFFNMDSSYSFDPLWSWDVPPVNTCMLYMAKEQFKNYYVDSSIQFMENCRETEENLCHMVFAEQRLLAMCAARKGKIIASFFPEAADIERQDVFTHLWGYKNILKFNYGKRVEFNGRLCERIEREFPEEADVIRELHVCR
;
A
#
# COMPACT_ATOMS: atom_id res chain seq x y z
N VAL A 1 0.78 -7.09 -15.88
CA VAL A 1 0.75 -7.87 -14.63
C VAL A 1 1.05 -6.97 -13.45
N PHE A 2 2.21 -6.34 -13.39
CA PHE A 2 2.67 -5.57 -12.23
C PHE A 2 2.33 -4.08 -12.35
N TRP A 3 1.05 -3.77 -12.29
CA TRP A 3 0.52 -2.39 -12.46
C TRP A 3 0.99 -1.38 -11.41
N ALA A 4 1.36 -1.84 -10.21
CA ALA A 4 1.92 -0.99 -9.15
C ALA A 4 3.45 -1.08 -9.03
N ALA A 5 4.16 -1.68 -10.00
CA ALA A 5 5.62 -1.80 -9.98
C ALA A 5 6.32 -0.43 -9.81
N GLY A 6 5.73 0.65 -10.35
CA GLY A 6 6.23 2.01 -10.18
C GLY A 6 6.46 2.40 -8.73
N LYS A 7 5.65 1.91 -7.78
CA LYS A 7 5.84 2.14 -6.33
C LYS A 7 7.16 1.53 -5.84
N LEU A 8 7.46 0.29 -6.26
CA LEU A 8 8.69 -0.41 -5.86
C LEU A 8 9.93 0.27 -6.44
N TYR A 9 9.87 0.72 -7.70
CA TYR A 9 10.97 1.48 -8.31
C TYR A 9 11.14 2.87 -7.67
N ALA A 10 10.06 3.56 -7.34
CA ALA A 10 10.13 4.81 -6.60
C ALA A 10 10.73 4.61 -5.20
N LEU A 11 10.33 3.55 -4.51
CA LEU A 11 10.90 3.18 -3.22
C LEU A 11 12.39 2.81 -3.33
N LYS A 12 12.79 2.13 -4.42
CA LYS A 12 14.20 1.83 -4.69
C LYS A 12 15.05 3.10 -4.77
N ALA A 13 14.53 4.13 -5.43
CA ALA A 13 15.21 5.42 -5.60
C ALA A 13 15.16 6.33 -4.36
N ALA A 14 14.20 6.12 -3.46
CA ALA A 14 14.02 6.96 -2.28
C ALA A 14 15.10 6.73 -1.22
N HIS A 15 15.52 7.82 -0.56
CA HIS A 15 16.37 7.75 0.63
C HIS A 15 15.53 7.54 1.89
N MET A 16 16.04 6.75 2.83
CA MET A 16 15.36 6.51 4.10
C MET A 16 15.79 7.53 5.18
N PRO A 17 14.90 7.93 6.12
CA PRO A 17 13.53 7.44 6.28
C PRO A 17 12.56 8.02 5.26
N ALA A 18 11.58 7.23 4.83
CA ALA A 18 10.54 7.68 3.91
C ALA A 18 9.18 7.03 4.20
N VAL A 19 8.13 7.74 3.84
CA VAL A 19 6.77 7.21 3.78
C VAL A 19 6.33 7.14 2.33
N MET A 20 5.91 5.98 1.88
CA MET A 20 5.25 5.77 0.60
C MET A 20 3.74 5.69 0.85
N VAL A 21 2.96 6.40 0.05
CA VAL A 21 1.49 6.38 0.11
C VAL A 21 0.91 6.14 -1.28
N ASP A 22 -0.23 5.45 -1.34
CA ASP A 22 -0.98 5.31 -2.57
C ASP A 22 -1.60 6.65 -2.99
N LEU A 23 -1.67 6.89 -4.29
CA LEU A 23 -2.26 8.12 -4.84
C LEU A 23 -3.76 8.28 -4.55
N ASP A 24 -4.41 7.22 -4.10
CA ASP A 24 -5.80 7.19 -3.69
C ASP A 24 -5.99 7.09 -2.17
N LEU A 25 -4.92 7.33 -1.41
CA LEU A 25 -4.95 7.47 0.04
C LEU A 25 -4.84 8.96 0.40
N ILE A 26 -5.88 9.50 1.04
CA ILE A 26 -5.89 10.85 1.58
C ILE A 26 -5.46 10.78 3.04
N VAL A 27 -4.46 11.57 3.42
CA VAL A 27 -3.94 11.64 4.79
C VAL A 27 -4.47 12.91 5.45
N TRP A 28 -5.27 12.78 6.51
CA TRP A 28 -5.92 13.90 7.19
C TRP A 28 -5.15 14.43 8.38
N LYS A 29 -4.32 13.62 9.00
CA LYS A 29 -3.60 13.97 10.22
C LYS A 29 -2.11 13.73 10.09
N ASN A 30 -1.33 14.40 10.92
CA ASN A 30 0.09 14.12 11.03
C ASN A 30 0.30 12.68 11.51
N ILE A 31 0.94 11.87 10.68
CA ILE A 31 1.24 10.47 10.99
C ILE A 31 2.59 10.28 11.69
N GLY A 32 3.38 11.35 11.84
CA GLY A 32 4.73 11.29 12.40
C GLY A 32 4.80 10.65 13.79
N GLU A 33 3.83 10.96 14.65
CA GLU A 33 3.77 10.41 16.01
C GLU A 33 3.50 8.90 16.02
N TYR A 34 2.73 8.40 15.07
CA TYR A 34 2.37 6.98 14.96
C TYR A 34 3.52 6.11 14.46
N ILE A 35 4.38 6.67 13.61
CA ILE A 35 5.53 5.95 13.06
C ILE A 35 6.81 6.15 13.89
N ALA A 36 6.79 7.09 14.84
CA ALA A 36 7.93 7.38 15.69
C ALA A 36 8.42 6.13 16.44
N GLY A 37 9.73 5.87 16.39
CA GLY A 37 10.33 4.73 17.06
C GLY A 37 10.15 3.38 16.37
N THR A 38 9.49 3.32 15.19
CA THR A 38 9.38 2.09 14.40
C THR A 38 10.43 2.06 13.30
N ASP A 39 10.91 0.85 12.92
CA ASP A 39 11.77 0.66 11.74
C ASP A 39 10.92 0.51 10.47
N ILE A 40 9.74 -0.11 10.59
CA ILE A 40 8.81 -0.38 9.49
C ILE A 40 7.39 -0.22 10.05
N CYS A 41 6.53 0.52 9.34
CA CYS A 41 5.12 0.62 9.67
C CYS A 41 4.29 0.53 8.37
N ALA A 42 3.32 -0.38 8.37
CA ALA A 42 2.31 -0.53 7.30
C ALA A 42 0.93 -0.19 7.88
N ILE A 43 -0.07 -0.04 7.01
CA ILE A 43 -1.36 0.46 7.49
C ILE A 43 -2.08 -0.55 8.40
N HIS A 44 -2.16 -1.81 8.01
CA HIS A 44 -2.66 -2.92 8.82
C HIS A 44 -2.17 -4.27 8.28
N ARG A 45 -2.41 -5.35 9.03
CA ARG A 45 -2.17 -6.71 8.56
C ARG A 45 -3.39 -7.21 7.80
N GLU A 46 -3.12 -8.03 6.78
CA GLU A 46 -4.15 -8.73 6.01
C GLU A 46 -4.26 -10.19 6.45
N GLY A 47 -5.42 -10.80 6.20
CA GLY A 47 -5.57 -12.25 6.28
C GLY A 47 -4.90 -12.96 5.10
N ILE A 48 -4.54 -14.22 5.30
CA ILE A 48 -4.07 -15.06 4.17
C ILE A 48 -5.31 -15.63 3.47
N TYR A 49 -5.83 -14.90 2.49
CA TYR A 49 -6.92 -15.33 1.63
C TYR A 49 -6.34 -16.00 0.38
N PRO A 50 -6.57 -17.32 0.14
CA PRO A 50 -5.93 -18.06 -0.97
C PRO A 50 -6.19 -17.45 -2.35
N ASP A 51 -7.34 -16.83 -2.56
CA ASP A 51 -7.72 -16.18 -3.81
C ASP A 51 -6.98 -14.87 -4.07
N VAL A 52 -6.33 -14.30 -3.04
CA VAL A 52 -5.55 -13.05 -3.12
C VAL A 52 -4.08 -13.32 -2.85
N TYR A 53 -3.79 -14.17 -1.88
CA TYR A 53 -2.43 -14.54 -1.45
C TYR A 53 -2.20 -16.04 -1.59
N PRO A 54 -2.14 -16.56 -2.83
CA PRO A 54 -1.95 -17.99 -3.07
C PRO A 54 -0.60 -18.51 -2.56
N GLY A 55 -0.49 -19.81 -2.50
CA GLY A 55 0.76 -20.48 -2.15
C GLY A 55 1.81 -20.42 -3.26
N ARG A 56 2.99 -20.95 -2.95
CA ARG A 56 4.18 -20.90 -3.83
C ARG A 56 3.92 -21.47 -5.23
N ASP A 57 3.21 -22.58 -5.30
CA ASP A 57 3.01 -23.34 -6.55
C ASP A 57 2.08 -22.65 -7.56
N PHE A 58 1.43 -21.59 -7.14
CA PHE A 58 0.61 -20.74 -8.02
C PHE A 58 1.47 -19.96 -9.03
N PHE A 59 2.68 -19.54 -8.64
CA PHE A 59 3.50 -18.63 -9.43
C PHE A 59 4.32 -19.39 -10.47
N ASN A 60 4.09 -19.10 -11.75
CA ASN A 60 4.87 -19.64 -12.85
C ASN A 60 6.14 -18.80 -13.04
N MET A 61 7.24 -19.29 -12.49
CA MET A 61 8.51 -18.57 -12.48
C MET A 61 9.45 -19.10 -13.56
N ASP A 62 10.42 -18.27 -13.96
CA ASP A 62 11.54 -18.75 -14.78
C ASP A 62 12.32 -19.83 -14.03
N SER A 63 12.87 -20.79 -14.77
CA SER A 63 13.60 -21.92 -14.19
C SER A 63 14.89 -21.54 -13.47
N SER A 64 15.41 -20.33 -13.75
CA SER A 64 16.58 -19.77 -13.06
C SER A 64 16.24 -19.12 -11.72
N TYR A 65 14.94 -18.83 -11.46
CA TYR A 65 14.50 -18.22 -10.23
C TYR A 65 14.12 -19.26 -9.17
N SER A 66 14.50 -19.01 -7.95
CA SER A 66 14.02 -19.77 -6.79
C SER A 66 13.66 -18.82 -5.65
N PHE A 67 12.52 -19.08 -5.01
CA PHE A 67 12.16 -18.39 -3.78
C PHE A 67 13.18 -18.70 -2.67
N ASP A 68 13.53 -17.72 -1.84
CA ASP A 68 14.37 -17.94 -0.66
C ASP A 68 13.73 -19.06 0.19
N PRO A 69 14.42 -20.19 0.41
CA PRO A 69 13.87 -21.32 1.17
C PRO A 69 13.57 -20.98 2.64
N LEU A 70 14.06 -19.87 3.12
CA LEU A 70 13.85 -19.37 4.49
C LEU A 70 12.70 -18.35 4.58
N TRP A 71 12.01 -18.03 3.49
CA TRP A 71 10.77 -17.28 3.55
C TRP A 71 9.65 -18.14 4.09
N SER A 72 8.99 -17.67 5.14
CA SER A 72 7.79 -18.33 5.67
C SER A 72 6.54 -17.91 4.90
N TRP A 73 5.82 -18.88 4.37
CA TRP A 73 4.55 -18.69 3.66
C TRP A 73 3.36 -18.55 4.63
N ASP A 74 3.56 -18.76 5.94
CA ASP A 74 2.53 -18.60 6.96
C ASP A 74 2.48 -17.19 7.54
N VAL A 75 3.42 -16.32 7.12
CA VAL A 75 3.44 -14.92 7.57
C VAL A 75 2.28 -14.15 6.93
N PRO A 76 1.38 -13.53 7.72
CA PRO A 76 0.30 -12.71 7.17
C PRO A 76 0.86 -11.51 6.40
N PRO A 77 0.29 -11.20 5.21
CA PRO A 77 0.68 -10.01 4.45
C PRO A 77 0.32 -8.73 5.20
N VAL A 78 0.80 -7.60 4.69
CA VAL A 78 0.48 -6.27 5.22
C VAL A 78 -0.02 -5.38 4.10
N ASN A 79 -1.01 -4.56 4.38
CA ASN A 79 -1.49 -3.57 3.44
C ASN A 79 -0.49 -2.41 3.36
N THR A 80 -0.04 -2.09 2.15
CA THR A 80 1.01 -1.12 1.86
C THR A 80 0.51 0.17 1.23
N CYS A 81 -0.79 0.48 1.33
CA CYS A 81 -1.30 1.76 0.84
C CYS A 81 -0.67 2.95 1.59
N MET A 82 -0.18 2.72 2.82
CA MET A 82 0.80 3.55 3.51
C MET A 82 1.91 2.63 4.04
N LEU A 83 3.16 2.94 3.71
CA LEU A 83 4.34 2.18 4.13
C LEU A 83 5.46 3.13 4.54
N TYR A 84 5.82 3.10 5.82
CA TYR A 84 7.00 3.77 6.34
C TYR A 84 8.17 2.78 6.46
N MET A 85 9.35 3.23 6.10
CA MET A 85 10.62 2.53 6.33
C MET A 85 11.68 3.50 6.83
N ALA A 86 12.40 3.11 7.88
CA ALA A 86 13.46 3.93 8.48
C ALA A 86 14.85 3.60 7.96
N LYS A 87 15.09 2.39 7.42
CA LYS A 87 16.44 1.86 7.17
C LYS A 87 16.64 1.42 5.71
N GLU A 88 17.68 1.98 5.08
CA GLU A 88 18.10 1.65 3.71
C GLU A 88 18.35 0.16 3.50
N GLN A 89 19.04 -0.49 4.43
CA GLN A 89 19.42 -1.89 4.28
C GLN A 89 18.21 -2.82 4.12
N PHE A 90 17.16 -2.59 4.92
CA PHE A 90 15.95 -3.41 4.83
C PHE A 90 15.15 -3.06 3.58
N LYS A 91 15.01 -1.75 3.28
CA LYS A 91 14.36 -1.29 2.04
C LYS A 91 14.97 -1.96 0.81
N ASN A 92 16.29 -1.92 0.68
CA ASN A 92 16.98 -2.50 -0.48
C ASN A 92 16.74 -4.01 -0.57
N TYR A 93 16.84 -4.75 0.54
CA TYR A 93 16.57 -6.19 0.56
C TYR A 93 15.14 -6.52 0.08
N TYR A 94 14.15 -5.82 0.61
CA TYR A 94 12.75 -6.02 0.22
C TYR A 94 12.51 -5.66 -1.25
N VAL A 95 12.93 -4.46 -1.67
CA VAL A 95 12.67 -3.97 -3.02
C VAL A 95 13.39 -4.81 -4.07
N ASP A 96 14.65 -5.19 -3.82
CA ASP A 96 15.40 -6.05 -4.74
C ASP A 96 14.75 -7.45 -4.83
N SER A 97 14.28 -8.01 -3.72
CA SER A 97 13.53 -9.28 -3.74
C SER A 97 12.24 -9.18 -4.56
N SER A 98 11.51 -8.07 -4.43
CA SER A 98 10.28 -7.83 -5.18
C SER A 98 10.54 -7.63 -6.67
N ILE A 99 11.57 -6.88 -7.03
CA ILE A 99 11.95 -6.66 -8.43
C ILE A 99 12.41 -7.99 -9.05
N GLN A 100 13.26 -8.75 -8.36
CA GLN A 100 13.70 -10.07 -8.84
C GLN A 100 12.51 -11.02 -9.07
N PHE A 101 11.53 -11.04 -8.16
CA PHE A 101 10.31 -11.80 -8.38
C PHE A 101 9.58 -11.36 -9.65
N MET A 102 9.35 -10.05 -9.82
CA MET A 102 8.64 -9.50 -10.98
C MET A 102 9.36 -9.79 -12.31
N GLU A 103 10.69 -9.67 -12.34
CA GLU A 103 11.51 -9.87 -13.54
C GLU A 103 11.57 -11.34 -13.97
N ASN A 104 11.38 -12.28 -13.03
CA ASN A 104 11.43 -13.71 -13.29
C ASN A 104 10.04 -14.37 -13.35
N CYS A 105 8.97 -13.59 -13.21
CA CYS A 105 7.61 -14.07 -13.36
C CYS A 105 7.29 -14.22 -14.85
N ARG A 106 6.86 -15.42 -15.27
CA ARG A 106 6.41 -15.64 -16.64
C ARG A 106 5.07 -14.97 -16.89
N GLU A 107 4.79 -14.74 -18.16
CA GLU A 107 3.55 -14.09 -18.58
C GLU A 107 2.31 -14.81 -18.04
N THR A 108 1.37 -14.05 -17.53
CA THR A 108 0.10 -14.51 -16.97
C THR A 108 -0.99 -13.47 -17.19
N GLU A 109 -2.23 -13.90 -17.33
CA GLU A 109 -3.40 -13.02 -17.39
C GLU A 109 -3.84 -12.55 -15.99
N GLU A 110 -3.45 -13.28 -14.95
CA GLU A 110 -3.78 -12.94 -13.56
C GLU A 110 -2.83 -11.83 -13.06
N ASN A 111 -3.41 -10.72 -12.59
CA ASN A 111 -2.65 -9.53 -12.21
C ASN A 111 -2.64 -9.29 -10.70
N LEU A 112 -3.75 -9.59 -10.00
CA LEU A 112 -3.92 -9.21 -8.61
C LEU A 112 -2.94 -9.97 -7.71
N CYS A 113 -2.98 -11.31 -7.74
CA CYS A 113 -2.17 -12.14 -6.86
C CYS A 113 -0.67 -11.88 -7.04
N HIS A 114 -0.22 -11.68 -8.28
CA HIS A 114 1.17 -11.40 -8.58
C HIS A 114 1.62 -10.04 -8.02
N MET A 115 0.78 -9.00 -8.17
CA MET A 115 1.13 -7.67 -7.69
C MET A 115 1.12 -7.60 -6.17
N VAL A 116 0.07 -8.11 -5.52
CA VAL A 116 -0.01 -8.08 -4.05
C VAL A 116 1.04 -9.00 -3.40
N PHE A 117 1.46 -10.07 -4.10
CA PHE A 117 2.60 -10.87 -3.65
C PHE A 117 3.88 -10.02 -3.64
N ALA A 118 4.20 -9.38 -4.78
CA ALA A 118 5.41 -8.57 -4.91
C ALA A 118 5.47 -7.40 -3.91
N GLU A 119 4.33 -6.78 -3.63
CA GLU A 119 4.25 -5.57 -2.83
C GLU A 119 3.98 -5.86 -1.34
N GLN A 120 3.00 -6.70 -1.05
CA GLN A 120 2.46 -6.86 0.30
C GLN A 120 2.99 -8.11 1.00
N ARG A 121 2.96 -9.24 0.29
CA ARG A 121 3.39 -10.50 0.87
C ARG A 121 4.90 -10.59 1.04
N LEU A 122 5.67 -10.21 0.01
CA LEU A 122 7.13 -10.22 0.09
C LEU A 122 7.66 -9.27 1.16
N LEU A 123 7.04 -8.11 1.37
CA LEU A 123 7.42 -7.23 2.49
C LEU A 123 7.35 -7.97 3.83
N ALA A 124 6.24 -8.64 4.10
CA ALA A 124 6.05 -9.38 5.35
C ALA A 124 7.04 -10.54 5.48
N MET A 125 7.23 -11.31 4.40
CA MET A 125 8.18 -12.44 4.36
C MET A 125 9.62 -11.97 4.53
N CYS A 126 10.01 -10.89 3.88
CA CYS A 126 11.35 -10.27 4.03
C CYS A 126 11.59 -9.76 5.46
N ALA A 127 10.58 -9.14 6.08
CA ALA A 127 10.68 -8.68 7.46
C ALA A 127 10.87 -9.86 8.42
N ALA A 128 10.04 -10.89 8.31
CA ALA A 128 10.17 -12.10 9.12
C ALA A 128 11.55 -12.75 8.94
N ARG A 129 12.02 -12.89 7.69
CA ARG A 129 13.35 -13.44 7.33
C ARG A 129 14.50 -12.68 7.97
N LYS A 130 14.36 -11.37 8.16
CA LYS A 130 15.37 -10.48 8.78
C LYS A 130 15.11 -10.24 10.25
N GLY A 131 14.16 -10.93 10.89
CA GLY A 131 13.79 -10.72 12.29
C GLY A 131 13.29 -9.31 12.57
N LYS A 132 12.66 -8.66 11.58
CA LYS A 132 12.12 -7.31 11.70
C LYS A 132 10.63 -7.35 12.04
N ILE A 133 10.20 -6.41 12.87
CA ILE A 133 8.80 -6.22 13.22
C ILE A 133 8.23 -5.14 12.28
N ILE A 134 7.12 -5.45 11.64
CA ILE A 134 6.30 -4.46 10.95
C ILE A 134 5.22 -4.01 11.94
N ALA A 135 5.29 -2.75 12.37
CA ALA A 135 4.21 -2.12 13.12
C ALA A 135 2.98 -1.93 12.22
N SER A 136 1.80 -2.12 12.78
CA SER A 136 0.55 -1.79 12.11
C SER A 136 0.07 -0.44 12.61
N PHE A 137 -0.27 0.47 11.68
CA PHE A 137 -0.87 1.75 12.02
C PHE A 137 -2.25 1.54 12.68
N PHE A 138 -3.06 0.67 12.09
CA PHE A 138 -4.30 0.21 12.67
C PHE A 138 -4.15 -1.22 13.22
N PRO A 139 -4.64 -1.49 14.45
CA PRO A 139 -4.67 -2.83 14.99
C PRO A 139 -5.47 -3.80 14.13
N GLU A 140 -6.65 -3.35 13.65
CA GLU A 140 -7.56 -4.14 12.82
C GLU A 140 -7.75 -3.48 11.45
N ALA A 141 -7.90 -4.30 10.41
CA ALA A 141 -8.13 -3.81 9.05
C ALA A 141 -9.37 -2.92 8.93
N ALA A 142 -10.43 -3.23 9.66
CA ALA A 142 -11.67 -2.45 9.69
C ALA A 142 -11.52 -1.03 10.27
N ASP A 143 -10.46 -0.75 11.02
CA ASP A 143 -10.24 0.58 11.61
C ASP A 143 -10.02 1.68 10.56
N ILE A 144 -9.59 1.32 9.35
CA ILE A 144 -9.45 2.27 8.24
C ILE A 144 -10.80 2.86 7.81
N GLU A 145 -11.90 2.14 8.04
CA GLU A 145 -13.26 2.57 7.69
C GLU A 145 -13.74 3.76 8.53
N ARG A 146 -13.11 4.04 9.67
CA ARG A 146 -13.40 5.23 10.49
C ARG A 146 -13.04 6.52 9.78
N GLN A 147 -12.12 6.47 8.82
CA GLN A 147 -11.65 7.61 8.03
C GLN A 147 -11.13 8.81 8.85
N ASP A 148 -10.72 8.57 10.10
CA ASP A 148 -10.26 9.63 11.00
C ASP A 148 -8.91 10.19 10.59
N VAL A 149 -8.00 9.31 10.17
CA VAL A 149 -6.62 9.65 9.78
C VAL A 149 -6.42 9.50 8.28
N PHE A 150 -7.07 8.50 7.69
CA PHE A 150 -6.97 8.21 6.26
C PHE A 150 -8.35 8.08 5.63
N THR A 151 -8.46 8.47 4.36
CA THR A 151 -9.54 8.02 3.47
C THR A 151 -8.90 7.30 2.31
N HIS A 152 -9.19 6.00 2.17
CA HIS A 152 -8.68 5.18 1.09
C HIS A 152 -9.78 4.92 0.07
N LEU A 153 -9.55 5.31 -1.19
CA LEU A 153 -10.54 5.20 -2.25
C LEU A 153 -10.57 3.82 -2.91
N TRP A 154 -9.83 2.87 -2.43
CA TRP A 154 -9.70 1.51 -2.98
C TRP A 154 -10.94 1.13 -3.85
N GLY A 155 -11.29 0.14 -4.38
CA GLY A 155 -12.43 -0.19 -5.26
C GLY A 155 -13.46 0.93 -5.62
N TYR A 156 -13.61 1.97 -4.78
CA TYR A 156 -14.52 3.08 -5.03
C TYR A 156 -14.11 3.96 -6.22
N LYS A 157 -12.84 3.94 -6.63
CA LYS A 157 -12.34 4.66 -7.82
C LYS A 157 -13.16 4.36 -9.07
N ASN A 158 -13.52 3.12 -9.29
CA ASN A 158 -14.32 2.74 -10.45
C ASN A 158 -15.74 3.29 -10.37
N ILE A 159 -16.33 3.30 -9.18
CA ILE A 159 -17.66 3.91 -8.96
C ILE A 159 -17.58 5.40 -9.27
N LEU A 160 -16.60 6.11 -8.73
CA LEU A 160 -16.41 7.55 -8.97
C LEU A 160 -16.13 7.87 -10.45
N LYS A 161 -15.41 6.99 -11.15
CA LYS A 161 -15.10 7.16 -12.57
C LYS A 161 -16.35 7.09 -13.46
N PHE A 162 -17.23 6.13 -13.19
CA PHE A 162 -18.35 5.83 -14.09
C PHE A 162 -19.72 6.34 -13.59
N ASN A 163 -19.81 6.83 -12.34
CA ASN A 163 -21.04 7.37 -11.77
C ASN A 163 -20.87 8.84 -11.39
N TYR A 164 -21.40 9.72 -12.25
CA TYR A 164 -21.29 11.17 -12.05
C TYR A 164 -21.93 11.62 -10.71
N GLY A 165 -23.14 11.15 -10.39
CA GLY A 165 -23.83 11.52 -9.15
C GLY A 165 -23.03 11.15 -7.90
N LYS A 166 -22.47 9.94 -7.85
CA LYS A 166 -21.62 9.48 -6.75
C LYS A 166 -20.32 10.28 -6.66
N ARG A 167 -19.75 10.68 -7.79
CA ARG A 167 -18.55 11.52 -7.81
C ARG A 167 -18.84 12.91 -7.25
N VAL A 168 -19.95 13.55 -7.65
CA VAL A 168 -20.36 14.86 -7.12
C VAL A 168 -20.61 14.78 -5.61
N GLU A 169 -21.35 13.79 -5.15
CA GLU A 169 -21.61 13.55 -3.72
C GLU A 169 -20.30 13.36 -2.93
N PHE A 170 -19.39 12.54 -3.44
CA PHE A 170 -18.10 12.30 -2.80
C PHE A 170 -17.25 13.57 -2.73
N ASN A 171 -17.13 14.28 -3.86
CA ASN A 171 -16.36 15.53 -3.93
C ASN A 171 -16.93 16.58 -2.99
N GLY A 172 -18.25 16.73 -2.92
CA GLY A 172 -18.91 17.65 -2.00
C GLY A 172 -18.53 17.38 -0.55
N ARG A 173 -18.65 16.12 -0.10
CA ARG A 173 -18.23 15.71 1.26
C ARG A 173 -16.74 15.92 1.52
N LEU A 174 -15.90 15.69 0.50
CA LEU A 174 -14.47 15.92 0.60
C LEU A 174 -14.17 17.42 0.79
N CYS A 175 -14.79 18.30 -0.02
CA CYS A 175 -14.63 19.73 0.09
C CYS A 175 -15.11 20.26 1.46
N GLU A 176 -16.29 19.83 1.93
CA GLU A 176 -16.81 20.20 3.26
C GLU A 176 -15.85 19.76 4.38
N ARG A 177 -15.23 18.60 4.25
CA ARG A 177 -14.24 18.13 5.22
C ARG A 177 -12.98 18.96 5.19
N ILE A 178 -12.46 19.31 4.00
CA ILE A 178 -11.27 20.16 3.88
C ILE A 178 -11.55 21.55 4.47
N GLU A 179 -12.68 22.18 4.12
CA GLU A 179 -13.04 23.48 4.68
C GLU A 179 -13.16 23.50 6.21
N ARG A 180 -13.63 22.40 6.79
CA ARG A 180 -13.76 22.24 8.24
C ARG A 180 -12.42 21.98 8.93
N GLU A 181 -11.57 21.11 8.38
CA GLU A 181 -10.34 20.64 9.01
C GLU A 181 -9.12 21.54 8.66
N PHE A 182 -9.20 22.26 7.53
CA PHE A 182 -8.18 23.17 7.02
C PHE A 182 -8.80 24.49 6.55
N PRO A 183 -9.33 25.32 7.46
CA PRO A 183 -10.08 26.52 7.10
C PRO A 183 -9.25 27.54 6.32
N GLU A 184 -7.92 27.52 6.44
CA GLU A 184 -7.00 28.34 5.66
C GLU A 184 -7.02 28.03 4.16
N GLU A 185 -7.42 26.82 3.76
CA GLU A 185 -7.52 26.38 2.36
C GLU A 185 -8.93 26.56 1.78
N ALA A 186 -9.90 27.05 2.56
CA ALA A 186 -11.31 27.11 2.18
C ALA A 186 -11.54 27.91 0.89
N ASP A 187 -10.86 29.04 0.70
CA ASP A 187 -11.03 29.88 -0.49
C ASP A 187 -10.52 29.16 -1.74
N VAL A 188 -9.38 28.47 -1.66
CA VAL A 188 -8.82 27.68 -2.76
C VAL A 188 -9.79 26.56 -3.15
N ILE A 189 -10.36 25.86 -2.16
CA ILE A 189 -11.31 24.76 -2.38
C ILE A 189 -12.59 25.25 -3.07
N ARG A 190 -13.12 26.41 -2.69
CA ARG A 190 -14.34 27.00 -3.29
C ARG A 190 -14.16 27.41 -4.76
N GLU A 191 -12.94 27.72 -5.16
CA GLU A 191 -12.60 28.03 -6.55
C GLU A 191 -12.55 26.78 -7.44
N LEU A 192 -12.37 25.60 -6.85
CA LEU A 192 -12.33 24.35 -7.62
C LEU A 192 -13.74 23.97 -8.14
N HIS A 193 -13.88 23.84 -9.45
CA HIS A 193 -15.15 23.45 -10.09
C HIS A 193 -15.65 22.05 -9.70
N VAL A 194 -14.81 21.23 -9.08
CA VAL A 194 -15.14 19.86 -8.64
C VAL A 194 -16.05 19.81 -7.40
N CYS A 195 -16.20 20.94 -6.71
CA CYS A 195 -17.02 21.09 -5.49
C CYS A 195 -18.46 21.59 -5.78
N ARG A 196 -18.83 21.74 -7.07
CA ARG A 196 -20.14 22.26 -7.49
C ARG A 196 -20.94 21.22 -8.24
#